data_73093ecfa03146133b924b9c2edec244
#
_entry.id   73093ecfa03146133b924b9c2edec244
#
_cell.length_a   1.000
_cell.length_b   1.000
_cell.length_c   1.000
_cell.angle_alpha   90.00
_cell.angle_beta   90.00
_cell.angle_gamma   90.00
#
_symmetry.space_group_name_H-M   'P 1'
#
loop_
_entity.id
_entity.type
_entity.pdbx_description
1 polymer ?
#
loop_
_entity_poly.entity_id
_entity_poly.type
_entity_poly.pdbx_seq_one_letter_code
_entity_poly.pdbx_strand_id
1 'polypeptide(L)'
;MHFRLFQQIGLGIAGTGLAVDAGRMETPFDYFFTDRTNRKTIESVTSGPLALALKVYAQRLSEDGYAVNSSLLQLRLLGGFNRWLDRRELTAADVDSTAIERYLRSRARSGKLRRGDSAALSRLLTILRPDGSGVTASPPTAIETALGQFQQYLRQERSLSEATVVNYTPVARAFLLERFPKGAVHCQQITAGDIAGFVQRQAALVTSKRAPLVVTALRSFLRYLFQRGIVAVDLATCVPTIATWSLSKVPRFLAGEQIQQILGACDRETALGKRDYALLLLLARLGLRAGEVVALTLDDLDWEAGLITVRGKGKRVAQMPLPSEVGSAIADYLSTARPRCANRRVFIRAKAPLTGFANSVAICSLVDRALARAGVESEYRGSHVFRHSLATLMLQHGASLPEIGDLLRHRRPDTTRIYAKVDLVALRSIALPWPGGSR
;
A
#
# COMPACT_ATOMS: atom_id res chain seq x y z
N MET A 1 -30.61 21.58 11.09
CA MET A 1 -29.94 22.70 10.40
C MET A 1 -28.75 22.26 9.57
N HIS A 2 -28.51 20.95 9.40
CA HIS A 2 -27.39 20.37 8.63
C HIS A 2 -27.74 19.89 7.22
N PHE A 3 -29.02 19.91 6.83
CA PHE A 3 -29.50 19.33 5.58
C PHE A 3 -29.21 20.16 4.31
N ARG A 4 -28.92 21.45 4.42
CA ARG A 4 -28.66 22.32 3.26
C ARG A 4 -27.22 22.37 2.77
N LEU A 5 -26.24 21.81 3.56
CA LEU A 5 -24.84 21.82 3.16
C LEU A 5 -24.51 20.72 2.13
N PHE A 6 -25.33 19.67 2.05
CA PHE A 6 -25.02 18.47 1.25
C PHE A 6 -25.53 18.53 -0.19
N GLN A 7 -26.49 19.38 -0.52
CA GLN A 7 -26.93 19.56 -1.92
C GLN A 7 -25.89 20.27 -2.80
N GLN A 8 -24.92 20.98 -2.21
CA GLN A 8 -23.82 21.62 -2.95
C GLN A 8 -22.65 20.69 -3.30
N ILE A 9 -22.56 19.50 -2.70
CA ILE A 9 -21.45 18.55 -2.94
C ILE A 9 -21.75 17.62 -4.14
N GLY A 10 -23.01 17.50 -4.55
CA GLY A 10 -23.45 16.55 -5.57
C GLY A 10 -23.40 17.02 -7.03
N LEU A 11 -23.28 18.29 -7.30
CA LEU A 11 -23.35 18.85 -8.67
C LEU A 11 -22.47 20.10 -8.79
N GLY A 12 -21.21 19.91 -9.06
CA GLY A 12 -20.28 21.00 -9.31
C GLY A 12 -19.03 20.54 -10.05
N ILE A 13 -19.21 19.86 -11.19
CA ILE A 13 -18.19 19.86 -12.25
C ILE A 13 -18.38 21.20 -12.99
N ALA A 14 -17.99 22.29 -12.38
CA ALA A 14 -17.79 23.56 -13.06
C ALA A 14 -16.85 24.44 -12.20
N GLY A 15 -15.65 24.56 -12.66
CA GLY A 15 -14.73 25.67 -12.63
C GLY A 15 -14.80 26.70 -11.49
N THR A 16 -13.84 26.63 -10.57
CA THR A 16 -13.10 27.79 -10.06
C THR A 16 -11.68 27.33 -9.73
N GLY A 17 -10.92 26.92 -10.75
CA GLY A 17 -9.48 27.13 -10.80
C GLY A 17 -9.27 28.61 -11.04
N LEU A 18 -8.13 29.17 -10.61
CA LEU A 18 -7.65 30.45 -11.09
C LEU A 18 -8.06 30.60 -12.57
N ALA A 19 -8.81 31.65 -12.88
CA ALA A 19 -9.12 32.04 -14.23
C ALA A 19 -7.79 32.44 -14.92
N VAL A 20 -7.04 31.45 -15.35
CA VAL A 20 -6.08 31.60 -16.41
C VAL A 20 -6.92 31.55 -17.67
N ASP A 21 -6.92 32.65 -18.37
CA ASP A 21 -7.60 32.94 -19.60
C ASP A 21 -7.70 31.68 -20.49
N ALA A 22 -8.87 31.05 -20.55
CA ALA A 22 -9.12 29.80 -21.28
C ALA A 22 -9.01 29.99 -22.82
N GLY A 23 -8.66 31.19 -23.27
CA GLY A 23 -8.58 31.56 -24.68
C GLY A 23 -7.25 31.32 -25.38
N ARG A 24 -6.21 30.77 -24.70
CA ARG A 24 -4.86 30.66 -25.30
C ARG A 24 -4.06 29.41 -24.95
N MET A 25 -4.66 28.35 -24.46
CA MET A 25 -3.93 27.08 -24.20
C MET A 25 -4.02 26.14 -25.41
N GLU A 26 -3.14 26.30 -26.36
CA GLU A 26 -3.06 25.43 -27.54
C GLU A 26 -2.37 24.08 -27.23
N THR A 27 -1.54 24.02 -26.19
CA THR A 27 -0.80 22.80 -25.84
C THR A 27 -0.74 22.54 -24.33
N PRO A 28 -0.59 21.28 -23.87
CA PRO A 28 -0.35 20.94 -22.48
C PRO A 28 0.89 21.59 -21.87
N PHE A 29 1.81 22.07 -22.71
CA PHE A 29 3.02 22.74 -22.25
C PHE A 29 2.77 24.19 -21.82
N ASP A 30 1.74 24.85 -22.34
CA ASP A 30 1.40 26.24 -22.01
C ASP A 30 1.05 26.41 -20.54
N TYR A 31 0.52 25.35 -19.93
CA TYR A 31 0.28 25.32 -18.49
C TYR A 31 1.55 25.42 -17.63
N PHE A 32 2.67 24.88 -18.14
CA PHE A 32 3.93 24.84 -17.39
C PHE A 32 4.91 25.95 -17.78
N PHE A 33 4.80 26.49 -18.99
CA PHE A 33 5.76 27.42 -19.55
C PHE A 33 5.14 28.78 -19.81
N THR A 34 4.83 29.50 -18.74
CA THR A 34 4.24 30.85 -18.81
C THR A 34 5.25 31.94 -19.10
N ASP A 35 6.55 31.65 -19.09
CA ASP A 35 7.63 32.62 -19.22
C ASP A 35 8.59 32.31 -20.37
N ARG A 36 9.04 33.36 -21.08
CA ARG A 36 9.98 33.30 -22.21
C ARG A 36 11.35 32.70 -21.86
N THR A 37 11.73 32.65 -20.58
CA THR A 37 12.98 32.04 -20.08
C THR A 37 13.10 30.54 -20.35
N ASN A 38 12.03 29.87 -20.71
CA ASN A 38 11.99 28.42 -20.93
C ASN A 38 12.06 27.98 -22.41
N ARG A 39 12.31 28.89 -23.36
CA ARG A 39 12.29 28.63 -24.81
C ARG A 39 13.10 27.39 -25.22
N LYS A 40 14.34 27.26 -24.76
CA LYS A 40 15.18 26.07 -25.04
C LYS A 40 14.60 24.76 -24.49
N THR A 41 13.85 24.82 -23.38
CA THR A 41 13.20 23.66 -22.82
C THR A 41 11.97 23.31 -23.66
N ILE A 42 11.18 24.30 -24.07
CA ILE A 42 10.01 24.12 -24.94
C ILE A 42 10.46 23.45 -26.26
N GLU A 43 11.43 24.00 -26.93
CA GLU A 43 11.99 23.42 -28.18
C GLU A 43 12.42 21.96 -27.97
N SER A 44 13.06 21.67 -26.84
CA SER A 44 13.55 20.32 -26.53
C SER A 44 12.47 19.30 -26.16
N VAL A 45 11.25 19.71 -25.86
CA VAL A 45 10.12 18.82 -25.54
C VAL A 45 9.07 18.79 -26.65
N THR A 46 9.09 19.76 -27.57
CA THR A 46 8.14 19.86 -28.69
C THR A 46 8.68 19.32 -30.00
N SER A 47 10.01 19.13 -30.12
CA SER A 47 10.70 18.58 -31.29
C SER A 47 11.48 17.32 -30.93
N GLY A 48 11.91 16.56 -31.96
CA GLY A 48 12.72 15.35 -31.80
C GLY A 48 11.91 14.07 -31.53
N PRO A 49 12.61 12.94 -31.33
CA PRO A 49 12.02 11.59 -31.35
C PRO A 49 10.94 11.33 -30.28
N LEU A 50 10.93 12.08 -29.19
CA LEU A 50 9.98 11.88 -28.09
C LEU A 50 8.86 12.93 -28.03
N ALA A 51 8.73 13.85 -28.98
CA ALA A 51 7.81 14.99 -28.91
C ALA A 51 6.37 14.59 -28.54
N LEU A 52 5.82 13.58 -29.21
CA LEU A 52 4.46 13.08 -28.93
C LEU A 52 4.33 12.49 -27.52
N ALA A 53 5.30 11.68 -27.10
CA ALA A 53 5.28 11.07 -25.78
C ALA A 53 5.44 12.12 -24.67
N LEU A 54 6.23 13.17 -24.91
CA LEU A 54 6.41 14.27 -23.96
C LEU A 54 5.16 15.15 -23.84
N LYS A 55 4.37 15.29 -24.90
CA LYS A 55 3.05 15.93 -24.82
C LYS A 55 2.11 15.16 -23.90
N VAL A 56 2.02 13.84 -24.07
CA VAL A 56 1.22 12.97 -23.18
C VAL A 56 1.76 13.00 -21.75
N TYR A 57 3.08 13.03 -21.59
CA TYR A 57 3.71 13.11 -20.27
C TYR A 57 3.35 14.41 -19.54
N ALA A 58 3.43 15.55 -20.24
CA ALA A 58 3.06 16.86 -19.68
C ALA A 58 1.59 16.89 -19.25
N GLN A 59 0.69 16.37 -20.07
CA GLN A 59 -0.72 16.25 -19.74
C GLN A 59 -0.93 15.41 -18.46
N ARG A 60 -0.28 14.24 -18.37
CA ARG A 60 -0.36 13.40 -17.15
C ARG A 60 0.20 14.09 -15.91
N LEU A 61 1.25 14.90 -16.02
CA LEU A 61 1.75 15.66 -14.87
C LEU A 61 0.70 16.64 -14.34
N SER A 62 -0.05 17.29 -15.24
CA SER A 62 -1.16 18.19 -14.83
C SER A 62 -2.30 17.41 -14.19
N GLU A 63 -2.76 16.33 -14.82
CA GLU A 63 -3.84 15.47 -14.34
C GLU A 63 -3.52 14.84 -12.97
N ASP A 64 -2.26 14.40 -12.79
CA ASP A 64 -1.76 13.82 -11.55
C ASP A 64 -1.50 14.86 -10.44
N GLY A 65 -1.66 16.16 -10.74
CA GLY A 65 -1.53 17.26 -9.78
C GLY A 65 -0.10 17.56 -9.37
N TYR A 66 0.87 17.37 -10.25
CA TYR A 66 2.26 17.77 -9.97
C TYR A 66 2.38 19.29 -9.93
N ALA A 67 3.06 19.80 -8.90
CA ALA A 67 3.38 21.22 -8.80
C ALA A 67 4.20 21.67 -10.02
N VAL A 68 3.94 22.90 -10.53
CA VAL A 68 4.58 23.46 -11.72
C VAL A 68 6.11 23.32 -11.68
N ASN A 69 6.75 23.69 -10.58
CA ASN A 69 8.21 23.58 -10.44
C ASN A 69 8.72 22.14 -10.55
N SER A 70 7.99 21.17 -9.99
CA SER A 70 8.33 19.75 -10.08
C SER A 70 8.16 19.22 -11.50
N SER A 71 7.12 19.68 -12.21
CA SER A 71 6.86 19.34 -13.60
C SER A 71 7.93 19.91 -14.52
N LEU A 72 8.30 21.18 -14.33
CA LEU A 72 9.38 21.84 -15.07
C LEU A 72 10.72 21.10 -14.92
N LEU A 73 11.05 20.64 -13.72
CA LEU A 73 12.29 19.86 -13.50
C LEU A 73 12.26 18.54 -14.28
N GLN A 74 11.12 17.87 -14.30
CA GLN A 74 10.94 16.63 -15.05
C GLN A 74 10.98 16.88 -16.56
N LEU A 75 10.27 17.89 -17.05
CA LEU A 75 10.27 18.25 -18.47
C LEU A 75 11.66 18.66 -18.95
N ARG A 76 12.44 19.38 -18.15
CA ARG A 76 13.86 19.71 -18.44
C ARG A 76 14.74 18.45 -18.51
N LEU A 77 14.52 17.48 -17.62
CA LEU A 77 15.22 16.20 -17.67
C LEU A 77 14.91 15.46 -18.96
N LEU A 78 13.61 15.35 -19.28
CA LEU A 78 13.12 14.60 -20.44
C LEU A 78 13.48 15.29 -21.76
N GLY A 79 13.44 16.62 -21.82
CA GLY A 79 13.98 17.39 -22.97
C GLY A 79 15.48 17.16 -23.15
N GLY A 80 16.23 17.03 -22.06
CA GLY A 80 17.64 16.63 -22.11
C GLY A 80 17.85 15.21 -22.62
N PHE A 81 16.97 14.28 -22.25
CA PHE A 81 16.99 12.90 -22.75
C PHE A 81 16.62 12.82 -24.22
N ASN A 82 15.61 13.58 -24.65
CA ASN A 82 15.18 13.69 -26.03
C ASN A 82 16.33 14.15 -26.94
N ARG A 83 17.03 15.23 -26.56
CA ARG A 83 18.23 15.69 -27.29
C ARG A 83 19.39 14.70 -27.24
N TRP A 84 19.49 13.88 -26.18
CA TRP A 84 20.52 12.86 -26.07
C TRP A 84 20.26 11.70 -27.03
N LEU A 85 18.99 11.33 -27.27
CA LEU A 85 18.56 10.36 -28.26
C LEU A 85 18.80 10.88 -29.67
N ASP A 86 18.35 12.11 -29.96
CA ASP A 86 18.47 12.78 -31.26
C ASP A 86 19.92 12.80 -31.76
N ARG A 87 20.87 13.21 -30.89
CA ARG A 87 22.31 13.19 -31.21
C ARG A 87 22.88 11.80 -31.49
N ARG A 88 22.15 10.74 -31.19
CA ARG A 88 22.54 9.34 -31.40
C ARG A 88 21.70 8.66 -32.46
N GLU A 89 20.87 9.47 -33.14
CA GLU A 89 19.95 8.99 -34.18
C GLU A 89 19.01 7.89 -33.66
N LEU A 90 18.71 7.90 -32.36
CA LEU A 90 17.79 6.95 -31.71
C LEU A 90 16.37 7.49 -31.77
N THR A 91 15.43 6.61 -32.05
CA THR A 91 13.99 6.90 -32.10
C THR A 91 13.28 6.57 -30.80
N ALA A 92 11.99 6.87 -30.69
CA ALA A 92 11.16 6.44 -29.57
C ALA A 92 11.07 4.90 -29.45
N ALA A 93 11.25 4.20 -30.58
CA ALA A 93 11.27 2.73 -30.61
C ALA A 93 12.53 2.13 -29.97
N ASP A 94 13.62 2.87 -29.88
CA ASP A 94 14.88 2.41 -29.30
C ASP A 94 14.98 2.72 -27.80
N VAL A 95 13.94 3.35 -27.21
CA VAL A 95 13.91 3.66 -25.78
C VAL A 95 13.51 2.44 -24.98
N ASP A 96 14.48 1.90 -24.27
CA ASP A 96 14.36 0.78 -23.35
C ASP A 96 15.02 1.12 -21.99
N SER A 97 14.99 0.18 -21.05
CA SER A 97 15.68 0.30 -19.76
C SER A 97 17.17 0.56 -19.91
N THR A 98 17.82 -0.04 -20.93
CA THR A 98 19.26 0.11 -21.19
C THR A 98 19.61 1.50 -21.67
N ALA A 99 18.79 2.10 -22.54
CA ALA A 99 18.97 3.47 -23.01
C ALA A 99 18.82 4.46 -21.83
N ILE A 100 17.82 4.25 -20.98
CA ILE A 100 17.60 5.04 -19.76
C ILE A 100 18.82 4.95 -18.82
N GLU A 101 19.32 3.75 -18.55
CA GLU A 101 20.50 3.57 -17.70
C GLU A 101 21.75 4.25 -18.28
N ARG A 102 21.97 4.13 -19.59
CA ARG A 102 23.09 4.82 -20.26
C ARG A 102 22.99 6.32 -20.09
N TYR A 103 21.80 6.90 -20.25
CA TYR A 103 21.59 8.32 -20.03
C TYR A 103 21.80 8.72 -18.57
N LEU A 104 21.26 7.97 -17.60
CA LEU A 104 21.45 8.23 -16.18
C LEU A 104 22.92 8.16 -15.76
N ARG A 105 23.68 7.19 -16.28
CA ARG A 105 25.14 7.10 -16.08
C ARG A 105 25.87 8.34 -16.64
N SER A 106 25.47 8.81 -17.81
CA SER A 106 26.02 10.04 -18.41
C SER A 106 25.76 11.26 -17.53
N ARG A 107 24.54 11.37 -16.97
CA ARG A 107 24.18 12.46 -16.04
C ARG A 107 24.93 12.36 -14.72
N ALA A 108 25.15 11.15 -14.20
CA ALA A 108 25.93 10.92 -13.00
C ALA A 108 27.37 11.40 -13.14
N ARG A 109 28.03 11.06 -14.27
CA ARG A 109 29.39 11.50 -14.59
C ARG A 109 29.53 13.04 -14.69
N SER A 110 28.46 13.72 -15.12
CA SER A 110 28.44 15.20 -15.20
C SER A 110 27.94 15.89 -13.92
N GLY A 111 27.73 15.16 -12.83
CA GLY A 111 27.21 15.70 -11.56
C GLY A 111 25.78 16.22 -11.61
N LYS A 112 25.00 15.86 -12.65
CA LYS A 112 23.65 16.38 -12.89
C LYS A 112 22.53 15.42 -12.47
N LEU A 113 22.87 14.25 -11.93
CA LEU A 113 21.88 13.25 -11.50
C LEU A 113 21.16 13.75 -10.24
N ARG A 114 19.82 13.69 -10.25
CA ARG A 114 18.97 14.11 -9.12
C ARG A 114 18.11 12.95 -8.63
N ARG A 115 17.75 13.01 -7.35
CA ARG A 115 16.76 12.10 -6.78
C ARG A 115 15.43 12.29 -7.53
N GLY A 116 14.92 11.22 -8.15
CA GLY A 116 13.68 11.24 -8.94
C GLY A 116 13.88 11.19 -10.45
N ASP A 117 15.10 11.42 -10.97
CA ASP A 117 15.38 11.32 -12.41
C ASP A 117 15.02 9.93 -12.97
N SER A 118 15.41 8.87 -12.26
CA SER A 118 15.06 7.50 -12.63
C SER A 118 13.54 7.28 -12.67
N ALA A 119 12.81 7.76 -11.66
CA ALA A 119 11.36 7.60 -11.61
C ALA A 119 10.63 8.38 -12.73
N ALA A 120 11.16 9.54 -13.12
CA ALA A 120 10.59 10.31 -14.24
C ALA A 120 10.81 9.60 -15.59
N LEU A 121 12.00 9.05 -15.82
CA LEU A 121 12.30 8.29 -17.04
C LEU A 121 11.55 6.96 -17.08
N SER A 122 11.38 6.27 -15.95
CA SER A 122 10.56 5.06 -15.88
C SER A 122 9.09 5.34 -16.21
N ARG A 123 8.52 6.47 -15.76
CA ARG A 123 7.16 6.89 -16.17
C ARG A 123 7.07 7.18 -17.66
N LEU A 124 8.09 7.81 -18.24
CA LEU A 124 8.15 8.01 -19.68
C LEU A 124 8.15 6.68 -20.42
N LEU A 125 8.94 5.70 -19.97
CA LEU A 125 8.97 4.36 -20.54
C LEU A 125 7.60 3.68 -20.51
N THR A 126 6.83 3.84 -19.41
CA THR A 126 5.46 3.33 -19.30
C THR A 126 4.51 3.99 -20.32
N ILE A 127 4.76 5.24 -20.72
CA ILE A 127 3.97 5.92 -21.76
C ILE A 127 4.35 5.40 -23.14
N LEU A 128 5.64 5.20 -23.39
CA LEU A 128 6.15 4.68 -24.66
C LEU A 128 5.81 3.20 -24.87
N ARG A 129 5.73 2.44 -23.77
CA ARG A 129 5.53 0.98 -23.76
C ARG A 129 4.42 0.60 -22.78
N PRO A 130 3.15 0.88 -23.09
CA PRO A 130 2.05 0.54 -22.19
C PRO A 130 1.87 -0.97 -21.99
N ASP A 131 2.36 -1.78 -22.92
CA ASP A 131 2.40 -3.25 -22.88
C ASP A 131 3.55 -3.84 -22.03
N GLY A 132 4.44 -2.98 -21.50
CA GLY A 132 5.60 -3.41 -20.72
C GLY A 132 6.80 -3.90 -21.56
N SER A 133 6.73 -3.84 -22.89
CA SER A 133 7.77 -4.38 -23.81
C SER A 133 9.11 -3.64 -23.77
N GLY A 134 9.18 -2.50 -23.12
CA GLY A 134 10.41 -1.66 -23.05
C GLY A 134 11.40 -2.03 -21.94
N VAL A 135 11.11 -3.06 -21.16
CA VAL A 135 12.08 -3.61 -20.24
C VAL A 135 12.85 -4.69 -20.98
N THR A 136 14.05 -4.39 -21.46
CA THR A 136 15.02 -5.43 -21.86
C THR A 136 15.38 -6.22 -20.61
N ALA A 137 14.49 -7.14 -20.23
CA ALA A 137 14.86 -8.16 -19.31
C ALA A 137 15.85 -9.07 -20.08
N SER A 138 17.05 -9.24 -19.58
CA SER A 138 17.82 -10.43 -19.91
C SER A 138 16.87 -11.63 -19.88
N PRO A 139 17.00 -12.62 -20.78
CA PRO A 139 16.10 -13.75 -20.77
C PRO A 139 15.96 -14.26 -19.35
N PRO A 140 14.73 -14.50 -18.86
CA PRO A 140 14.50 -14.83 -17.48
C PRO A 140 15.33 -16.08 -17.13
N THR A 141 16.06 -16.03 -16.05
CA THR A 141 16.78 -17.21 -15.55
C THR A 141 15.78 -18.35 -15.32
N ALA A 142 16.25 -19.59 -15.28
CA ALA A 142 15.41 -20.75 -14.98
C ALA A 142 14.64 -20.56 -13.66
N ILE A 143 15.26 -19.91 -12.67
CA ILE A 143 14.62 -19.53 -11.40
C ILE A 143 13.50 -18.53 -11.62
N GLU A 144 13.74 -17.46 -12.40
CA GLU A 144 12.70 -16.45 -12.69
C GLU A 144 11.51 -17.05 -13.45
N THR A 145 11.79 -17.95 -14.40
CA THR A 145 10.74 -18.68 -15.14
C THR A 145 9.88 -19.53 -14.19
N ALA A 146 10.50 -20.31 -13.32
CA ALA A 146 9.81 -21.14 -12.33
C ALA A 146 8.97 -20.29 -11.36
N LEU A 147 9.51 -19.14 -10.91
CA LEU A 147 8.80 -18.21 -10.03
C LEU A 147 7.65 -17.52 -10.74
N GLY A 148 7.80 -17.15 -12.00
CA GLY A 148 6.74 -16.57 -12.83
C GLY A 148 5.53 -17.52 -12.96
N GLN A 149 5.79 -18.79 -13.25
CA GLN A 149 4.76 -19.82 -13.31
C GLN A 149 4.09 -20.06 -11.94
N PHE A 150 4.85 -20.07 -10.85
CA PHE A 150 4.30 -20.17 -9.50
C PHE A 150 3.42 -18.96 -9.14
N GLN A 151 3.83 -17.73 -9.48
CA GLN A 151 3.03 -16.54 -9.29
C GLN A 151 1.71 -16.60 -10.07
N GLN A 152 1.76 -17.06 -11.31
CA GLN A 152 0.57 -17.24 -12.14
C GLN A 152 -0.39 -18.24 -11.49
N TYR A 153 0.10 -19.38 -11.03
CA TYR A 153 -0.69 -20.36 -10.28
C TYR A 153 -1.36 -19.76 -9.04
N LEU A 154 -0.61 -18.99 -8.23
CA LEU A 154 -1.14 -18.35 -7.04
C LEU A 154 -2.28 -17.36 -7.36
N ARG A 155 -2.15 -16.60 -8.46
CA ARG A 155 -3.14 -15.61 -8.88
C ARG A 155 -4.37 -16.25 -9.52
N GLN A 156 -4.15 -17.09 -10.50
CA GLN A 156 -5.23 -17.60 -11.38
C GLN A 156 -5.95 -18.81 -10.78
N GLU A 157 -5.22 -19.79 -10.28
CA GLU A 157 -5.81 -21.04 -9.81
C GLU A 157 -6.14 -21.00 -8.31
N ARG A 158 -5.30 -20.36 -7.50
CA ARG A 158 -5.55 -20.25 -6.06
C ARG A 158 -6.28 -18.97 -5.68
N SER A 159 -6.51 -18.04 -6.61
CA SER A 159 -7.17 -16.74 -6.39
C SER A 159 -6.65 -15.99 -5.15
N LEU A 160 -5.33 -16.08 -4.88
CA LEU A 160 -4.72 -15.45 -3.74
C LEU A 160 -4.51 -13.94 -4.01
N SER A 161 -4.54 -13.16 -2.93
CA SER A 161 -4.31 -11.72 -3.02
C SER A 161 -2.87 -11.41 -3.46
N GLU A 162 -2.66 -10.29 -4.16
CA GLU A 162 -1.32 -9.84 -4.57
C GLU A 162 -0.36 -9.73 -3.37
N ALA A 163 -0.85 -9.29 -2.21
CA ALA A 163 -0.07 -9.26 -0.99
C ALA A 163 0.47 -10.64 -0.58
N THR A 164 -0.29 -11.71 -0.83
CA THR A 164 0.16 -13.09 -0.57
C THR A 164 1.22 -13.50 -1.59
N VAL A 165 1.03 -13.19 -2.87
CA VAL A 165 2.00 -13.48 -3.93
C VAL A 165 3.34 -12.80 -3.63
N VAL A 166 3.30 -11.51 -3.28
CA VAL A 166 4.49 -10.72 -2.91
C VAL A 166 5.22 -11.31 -1.69
N ASN A 167 4.49 -11.90 -0.75
CA ASN A 167 5.10 -12.51 0.43
C ASN A 167 5.62 -13.94 0.19
N TYR A 168 5.00 -14.72 -0.69
CA TYR A 168 5.38 -16.12 -0.94
C TYR A 168 6.54 -16.24 -1.93
N THR A 169 6.54 -15.41 -2.97
CA THR A 169 7.58 -15.46 -4.03
C THR A 169 9.01 -15.32 -3.50
N PRO A 170 9.32 -14.39 -2.56
CA PRO A 170 10.68 -14.28 -2.02
C PRO A 170 11.15 -15.54 -1.28
N VAL A 171 10.24 -16.27 -0.63
CA VAL A 171 10.58 -17.52 0.06
C VAL A 171 10.91 -18.61 -0.96
N ALA A 172 10.08 -18.79 -1.99
CA ALA A 172 10.34 -19.74 -3.06
C ALA A 172 11.65 -19.39 -3.80
N ARG A 173 11.90 -18.09 -4.04
CA ARG A 173 13.17 -17.62 -4.62
C ARG A 173 14.37 -17.99 -3.77
N ALA A 174 14.32 -17.70 -2.48
CA ALA A 174 15.42 -18.00 -1.56
C ALA A 174 15.71 -19.50 -1.51
N PHE A 175 14.67 -20.33 -1.50
CA PHE A 175 14.80 -21.78 -1.54
C PHE A 175 15.47 -22.27 -2.83
N LEU A 176 15.02 -21.77 -3.99
CA LEU A 176 15.59 -22.15 -5.29
C LEU A 176 17.04 -21.68 -5.44
N LEU A 177 17.37 -20.47 -5.01
CA LEU A 177 18.74 -19.93 -5.06
C LEU A 177 19.68 -20.72 -4.15
N GLU A 178 19.22 -21.13 -2.98
CA GLU A 178 20.03 -21.93 -2.05
C GLU A 178 20.26 -23.34 -2.58
N ARG A 179 19.25 -23.97 -3.16
CA ARG A 179 19.33 -25.34 -3.67
C ARG A 179 20.03 -25.42 -5.03
N PHE A 180 19.89 -24.39 -5.86
CA PHE A 180 20.42 -24.35 -7.22
C PHE A 180 21.27 -23.09 -7.47
N PRO A 181 22.41 -22.92 -6.78
CA PRO A 181 23.22 -21.70 -6.85
C PRO A 181 23.83 -21.45 -8.24
N LYS A 182 23.97 -22.47 -9.07
CA LYS A 182 24.47 -22.37 -10.45
C LYS A 182 23.40 -22.02 -11.48
N GLY A 183 22.16 -21.78 -11.07
CA GLY A 183 21.09 -21.31 -11.93
C GLY A 183 20.31 -22.36 -12.72
N ALA A 184 20.82 -23.57 -12.90
CA ALA A 184 20.08 -24.69 -13.49
C ALA A 184 19.11 -25.28 -12.45
N VAL A 185 17.79 -25.25 -12.75
CA VAL A 185 16.72 -25.65 -11.80
C VAL A 185 16.21 -27.04 -12.16
N HIS A 186 16.55 -28.01 -11.33
CA HIS A 186 16.10 -29.42 -11.45
C HIS A 186 15.21 -29.78 -10.25
N CYS A 187 13.97 -29.30 -10.24
CA CYS A 187 13.06 -29.48 -9.11
C CYS A 187 12.81 -30.95 -8.74
N GLN A 188 12.98 -31.89 -9.67
CA GLN A 188 12.88 -33.32 -9.41
C GLN A 188 13.94 -33.84 -8.41
N GLN A 189 15.03 -33.10 -8.24
CA GLN A 189 16.14 -33.46 -7.33
C GLN A 189 15.96 -32.89 -5.92
N ILE A 190 14.84 -32.21 -5.64
CA ILE A 190 14.54 -31.67 -4.30
C ILE A 190 14.27 -32.84 -3.36
N THR A 191 14.95 -32.86 -2.22
CA THR A 191 14.82 -33.91 -1.19
C THR A 191 14.16 -33.31 0.08
N ALA A 192 13.68 -34.21 0.95
CA ALA A 192 13.19 -33.84 2.27
C ALA A 192 14.30 -33.18 3.13
N GLY A 193 15.56 -33.59 2.96
CA GLY A 193 16.69 -32.97 3.64
C GLY A 193 16.94 -31.52 3.22
N ASP A 194 16.82 -31.20 1.94
CA ASP A 194 16.93 -29.83 1.43
C ASP A 194 15.87 -28.93 2.07
N ILE A 195 14.63 -29.42 2.18
CA ILE A 195 13.49 -28.72 2.75
C ILE A 195 13.69 -28.46 4.24
N ALA A 196 14.04 -29.50 5.01
CA ALA A 196 14.25 -29.38 6.45
C ALA A 196 15.40 -28.42 6.78
N GLY A 197 16.54 -28.57 6.07
CA GLY A 197 17.70 -27.70 6.24
C GLY A 197 17.39 -26.23 5.91
N PHE A 198 16.66 -25.96 4.82
CA PHE A 198 16.24 -24.61 4.49
C PHE A 198 15.35 -23.99 5.59
N VAL A 199 14.32 -24.71 6.04
CA VAL A 199 13.42 -24.22 7.09
C VAL A 199 14.18 -23.92 8.38
N GLN A 200 15.13 -24.80 8.77
CA GLN A 200 15.95 -24.61 9.97
C GLN A 200 16.81 -23.33 9.86
N ARG A 201 17.51 -23.14 8.74
CA ARG A 201 18.33 -21.95 8.50
C ARG A 201 17.48 -20.68 8.48
N GLN A 202 16.34 -20.70 7.77
CA GLN A 202 15.44 -19.55 7.72
C GLN A 202 14.82 -19.24 9.08
N ALA A 203 14.48 -20.25 9.90
CA ALA A 203 13.95 -20.03 11.24
C ALA A 203 14.94 -19.31 12.16
N ALA A 204 16.25 -19.54 11.98
CA ALA A 204 17.30 -18.85 12.72
C ALA A 204 17.49 -17.37 12.27
N LEU A 205 17.21 -17.08 11.00
CA LEU A 205 17.42 -15.74 10.41
C LEU A 205 16.21 -14.80 10.55
N VAL A 206 15.00 -15.36 10.65
CA VAL A 206 13.78 -14.55 10.67
C VAL A 206 13.20 -14.46 12.10
N THR A 207 12.44 -13.41 12.34
CA THR A 207 11.72 -13.28 13.62
C THR A 207 10.68 -14.40 13.77
N SER A 208 10.36 -14.77 15.00
CA SER A 208 9.34 -15.77 15.34
C SER A 208 7.96 -15.50 14.69
N LYS A 209 7.66 -14.23 14.38
CA LYS A 209 6.42 -13.84 13.67
C LYS A 209 6.47 -14.16 12.17
N ARG A 210 7.64 -14.20 11.57
CA ARG A 210 7.81 -14.42 10.12
C ARG A 210 8.07 -15.90 9.78
N ALA A 211 8.53 -16.67 10.72
CA ALA A 211 8.83 -18.10 10.54
C ALA A 211 7.62 -18.93 10.03
N PRO A 212 6.38 -18.76 10.53
CA PRO A 212 5.20 -19.44 9.99
C PRO A 212 4.89 -19.09 8.54
N LEU A 213 5.23 -17.85 8.11
CA LEU A 213 5.07 -17.44 6.71
C LEU A 213 6.02 -18.22 5.81
N VAL A 214 7.28 -18.43 6.23
CA VAL A 214 8.25 -19.22 5.48
C VAL A 214 7.73 -20.65 5.26
N VAL A 215 7.25 -21.29 6.32
CA VAL A 215 6.66 -22.65 6.24
C VAL A 215 5.46 -22.69 5.29
N THR A 216 4.54 -21.74 5.42
CA THR A 216 3.32 -21.69 4.59
C THR A 216 3.64 -21.43 3.12
N ALA A 217 4.56 -20.52 2.84
CA ALA A 217 4.98 -20.18 1.48
C ALA A 217 5.72 -21.36 0.82
N LEU A 218 6.62 -22.01 1.55
CA LEU A 218 7.34 -23.18 1.05
C LEU A 218 6.40 -24.35 0.76
N ARG A 219 5.47 -24.66 1.68
CA ARG A 219 4.44 -25.68 1.45
C ARG A 219 3.58 -25.36 0.21
N SER A 220 3.24 -24.10 0.01
CA SER A 220 2.47 -23.67 -1.16
C SER A 220 3.25 -23.89 -2.45
N PHE A 221 4.57 -23.61 -2.45
CA PHE A 221 5.44 -23.81 -3.60
C PHE A 221 5.62 -25.32 -3.91
N LEU A 222 5.89 -26.14 -2.91
CA LEU A 222 6.07 -27.58 -3.10
C LEU A 222 4.77 -28.27 -3.57
N ARG A 223 3.62 -27.88 -3.06
CA ARG A 223 2.32 -28.35 -3.58
C ARG A 223 2.09 -27.96 -5.03
N TYR A 224 2.50 -26.75 -5.41
CA TYR A 224 2.46 -26.32 -6.80
C TYR A 224 3.32 -27.25 -7.68
N LEU A 225 4.56 -27.56 -7.28
CA LEU A 225 5.43 -28.46 -8.02
C LEU A 225 4.81 -29.86 -8.18
N PHE A 226 4.20 -30.39 -7.11
CA PHE A 226 3.52 -31.68 -7.13
C PHE A 226 2.28 -31.66 -8.04
N GLN A 227 1.41 -30.66 -7.93
CA GLN A 227 0.21 -30.53 -8.76
C GLN A 227 0.52 -30.34 -10.26
N ARG A 228 1.69 -29.81 -10.59
CA ARG A 228 2.19 -29.71 -11.97
C ARG A 228 2.92 -30.99 -12.45
N GLY A 229 3.03 -32.01 -11.63
CA GLY A 229 3.77 -33.22 -11.98
C GLY A 229 5.28 -33.03 -12.12
N ILE A 230 5.81 -31.87 -11.63
CA ILE A 230 7.24 -31.57 -11.69
C ILE A 230 8.01 -32.42 -10.68
N VAL A 231 7.40 -32.74 -9.56
CA VAL A 231 7.90 -33.70 -8.56
C VAL A 231 6.89 -34.83 -8.41
N ALA A 232 7.39 -36.06 -8.23
CA ALA A 232 6.55 -37.25 -8.18
C ALA A 232 5.83 -37.47 -6.83
N VAL A 233 6.34 -36.85 -5.77
CA VAL A 233 5.83 -36.99 -4.40
C VAL A 233 5.44 -35.64 -3.80
N ASP A 234 4.39 -35.61 -2.97
CA ASP A 234 4.02 -34.37 -2.25
C ASP A 234 5.03 -34.04 -1.14
N LEU A 235 6.08 -33.32 -1.53
CA LEU A 235 7.12 -32.84 -0.63
C LEU A 235 6.65 -31.78 0.37
N ALA A 236 5.45 -31.22 0.22
CA ALA A 236 4.90 -30.25 1.17
C ALA A 236 4.65 -30.87 2.55
N THR A 237 4.48 -32.17 2.63
CA THR A 237 4.35 -32.93 3.89
C THR A 237 5.64 -32.98 4.69
N CYS A 238 6.79 -32.90 4.00
CA CYS A 238 8.13 -32.90 4.62
C CYS A 238 8.50 -31.54 5.25
N VAL A 239 7.72 -30.47 5.01
CA VAL A 239 8.02 -29.16 5.58
C VAL A 239 7.76 -29.16 7.08
N PRO A 240 8.78 -28.95 7.93
CA PRO A 240 8.61 -28.96 9.38
C PRO A 240 7.59 -27.92 9.84
N THR A 241 6.87 -28.23 10.89
CA THR A 241 5.98 -27.26 11.54
C THR A 241 6.77 -26.51 12.60
N ILE A 242 6.78 -25.18 12.50
CA ILE A 242 7.37 -24.34 13.55
C ILE A 242 6.30 -24.12 14.61
N ALA A 243 6.59 -24.50 15.83
CA ALA A 243 5.69 -24.30 16.96
C ALA A 243 5.42 -22.80 17.14
N THR A 244 4.17 -22.42 17.07
CA THR A 244 3.71 -21.05 17.32
C THR A 244 2.68 -21.10 18.44
N TRP A 245 3.00 -20.46 19.53
CA TRP A 245 2.06 -20.32 20.64
C TRP A 245 1.08 -19.22 20.29
N SER A 246 0.00 -19.56 19.59
CA SER A 246 -0.97 -18.59 19.03
C SER A 246 -1.64 -17.79 20.10
N LEU A 247 -1.63 -17.90 21.25
CA LEU A 247 -2.22 -17.10 22.32
C LEU A 247 -1.20 -16.70 23.42
N SER A 248 0.10 -16.81 23.17
CA SER A 248 1.12 -16.51 24.19
C SER A 248 1.19 -15.04 24.60
N LYS A 249 0.73 -14.13 23.74
CA LYS A 249 0.81 -12.68 23.99
C LYS A 249 -0.53 -12.11 24.40
N VAL A 250 -0.52 -11.24 25.40
CA VAL A 250 -1.66 -10.39 25.75
C VAL A 250 -1.81 -9.33 24.66
N PRO A 251 -3.02 -9.07 24.15
CA PRO A 251 -3.25 -7.96 23.24
C PRO A 251 -2.78 -6.66 23.90
N ARG A 252 -1.93 -5.92 23.20
CA ARG A 252 -1.50 -4.60 23.64
C ARG A 252 -2.43 -3.57 23.04
N PHE A 253 -2.84 -2.63 23.84
CA PHE A 253 -3.82 -1.61 23.49
C PHE A 253 -3.37 -0.24 24.02
N LEU A 254 -3.94 0.79 23.46
CA LEU A 254 -3.84 2.17 23.93
C LEU A 254 -5.01 2.45 24.88
N ALA A 255 -4.75 3.10 25.98
CA ALA A 255 -5.80 3.61 26.84
C ALA A 255 -6.66 4.67 26.12
N GLY A 256 -7.87 4.91 26.61
CA GLY A 256 -8.77 5.89 26.01
C GLY A 256 -8.16 7.28 25.93
N GLU A 257 -7.47 7.72 26.97
CA GLU A 257 -6.77 9.00 27.06
C GLU A 257 -5.66 9.11 26.01
N GLN A 258 -4.91 8.04 25.79
CA GLN A 258 -3.86 8.02 24.77
C GLN A 258 -4.44 8.15 23.35
N ILE A 259 -5.59 7.52 23.09
CA ILE A 259 -6.30 7.68 21.81
C ILE A 259 -6.74 9.13 21.62
N GLN A 260 -7.30 9.76 22.66
CA GLN A 260 -7.69 11.18 22.62
C GLN A 260 -6.48 12.09 22.41
N GLN A 261 -5.37 11.81 23.07
CA GLN A 261 -4.11 12.54 22.90
C GLN A 261 -3.58 12.46 21.46
N ILE A 262 -3.65 11.27 20.84
CA ILE A 262 -3.25 11.07 19.45
C ILE A 262 -4.16 11.85 18.48
N LEU A 263 -5.47 11.82 18.71
CA LEU A 263 -6.44 12.54 17.90
C LEU A 263 -6.28 14.06 18.08
N GLY A 264 -6.08 14.54 19.31
CA GLY A 264 -5.87 15.95 19.66
C GLY A 264 -4.55 16.50 19.09
N ALA A 265 -3.54 15.66 18.89
CA ALA A 265 -2.27 16.07 18.27
C ALA A 265 -2.35 16.26 16.74
N CYS A 266 -3.51 16.05 16.11
CA CYS A 266 -3.70 16.34 14.69
C CYS A 266 -3.96 17.83 14.51
N ASP A 267 -3.10 18.51 13.76
CA ASP A 267 -3.28 19.91 13.37
C ASP A 267 -4.41 20.03 12.33
N ARG A 268 -5.63 20.25 12.79
CA ARG A 268 -6.85 20.31 11.96
C ARG A 268 -6.98 21.59 11.14
N GLU A 269 -6.08 22.55 11.28
CA GLU A 269 -6.01 23.72 10.40
C GLU A 269 -5.33 23.37 9.07
N THR A 270 -4.55 22.31 9.03
CA THR A 270 -3.88 21.85 7.81
C THR A 270 -4.66 20.77 7.06
N ALA A 271 -4.59 20.77 5.74
CA ALA A 271 -5.20 19.74 4.89
C ALA A 271 -4.70 18.31 5.26
N LEU A 272 -3.43 18.21 5.63
CA LEU A 272 -2.84 16.95 6.06
C LEU A 272 -3.40 16.48 7.40
N GLY A 273 -3.54 17.40 8.34
CA GLY A 273 -4.06 17.07 9.67
C GLY A 273 -5.55 16.71 9.65
N LYS A 274 -6.39 17.41 8.85
CA LYS A 274 -7.80 17.02 8.64
C LYS A 274 -7.93 15.62 8.07
N ARG A 275 -7.12 15.28 7.05
CA ARG A 275 -7.08 13.93 6.50
C ARG A 275 -6.68 12.89 7.54
N ASP A 276 -5.58 13.15 8.25
CA ASP A 276 -5.02 12.22 9.21
C ASP A 276 -5.96 12.01 10.41
N TYR A 277 -6.63 13.07 10.85
CA TYR A 277 -7.65 13.02 11.89
C TYR A 277 -8.86 12.15 11.50
N ALA A 278 -9.45 12.38 10.33
CA ALA A 278 -10.57 11.57 9.83
C ALA A 278 -10.19 10.09 9.68
N LEU A 279 -8.97 9.82 9.19
CA LEU A 279 -8.45 8.46 9.05
C LEU A 279 -8.23 7.79 10.40
N LEU A 280 -7.65 8.48 11.37
CA LEU A 280 -7.43 7.95 12.72
C LEU A 280 -8.74 7.68 13.44
N LEU A 281 -9.77 8.51 13.25
CA LEU A 281 -11.11 8.27 13.79
C LEU A 281 -11.73 6.99 13.23
N LEU A 282 -11.61 6.72 11.93
CA LEU A 282 -12.06 5.45 11.33
C LEU A 282 -11.37 4.23 11.99
N LEU A 283 -10.08 4.34 12.26
CA LEU A 283 -9.35 3.27 12.94
C LEU A 283 -9.78 3.13 14.41
N ALA A 284 -9.98 4.25 15.12
CA ALA A 284 -10.26 4.27 16.55
C ALA A 284 -11.72 3.92 16.87
N ARG A 285 -12.69 4.41 16.09
CA ARG A 285 -14.14 4.26 16.37
C ARG A 285 -14.78 3.06 15.69
N LEU A 286 -14.31 2.70 14.49
CA LEU A 286 -14.86 1.57 13.71
C LEU A 286 -13.91 0.37 13.65
N GLY A 287 -12.71 0.49 14.18
CA GLY A 287 -11.72 -0.58 14.18
C GLY A 287 -11.38 -1.09 12.78
N LEU A 288 -11.44 -0.23 11.75
CA LEU A 288 -11.15 -0.62 10.38
C LEU A 288 -9.71 -1.14 10.24
N ARG A 289 -9.52 -2.11 9.35
CA ARG A 289 -8.16 -2.52 8.97
C ARG A 289 -7.55 -1.48 8.04
N ALA A 290 -6.23 -1.29 8.08
CA ALA A 290 -5.53 -0.36 7.17
C ALA A 290 -5.88 -0.58 5.70
N GLY A 291 -6.00 -1.84 5.27
CA GLY A 291 -6.39 -2.15 3.90
C GLY A 291 -7.84 -1.77 3.56
N GLU A 292 -8.74 -1.82 4.52
CA GLU A 292 -10.14 -1.38 4.36
C GLU A 292 -10.19 0.14 4.20
N VAL A 293 -9.43 0.89 5.01
CA VAL A 293 -9.31 2.35 4.90
C VAL A 293 -8.72 2.78 3.55
N VAL A 294 -7.67 2.10 3.08
CA VAL A 294 -7.07 2.36 1.76
C VAL A 294 -8.07 2.09 0.63
N ALA A 295 -8.90 1.07 0.78
CA ALA A 295 -9.86 0.67 -0.24
C ALA A 295 -11.11 1.56 -0.30
N LEU A 296 -11.40 2.35 0.75
CA LEU A 296 -12.61 3.15 0.88
C LEU A 296 -12.74 4.17 -0.26
N THR A 297 -13.90 4.18 -0.89
CA THR A 297 -14.27 5.10 -1.98
C THR A 297 -15.39 6.04 -1.55
N LEU A 298 -15.59 7.12 -2.31
CA LEU A 298 -16.69 8.07 -2.08
C LEU A 298 -18.07 7.39 -2.18
N ASP A 299 -18.19 6.36 -2.99
CA ASP A 299 -19.43 5.58 -3.16
C ASP A 299 -19.73 4.65 -1.98
N ASP A 300 -18.77 4.44 -1.09
CA ASP A 300 -18.94 3.61 0.10
C ASP A 300 -19.55 4.38 1.29
N LEU A 301 -19.78 5.70 1.14
CA LEU A 301 -20.35 6.58 2.17
C LEU A 301 -21.79 6.91 1.81
N ASP A 302 -22.73 6.34 2.53
CA ASP A 302 -24.14 6.69 2.45
C ASP A 302 -24.47 7.73 3.52
N TRP A 303 -24.52 8.99 3.10
CA TRP A 303 -24.75 10.11 4.00
C TRP A 303 -26.19 10.22 4.49
N GLU A 304 -27.15 9.75 3.68
CA GLU A 304 -28.58 9.80 4.01
C GLU A 304 -28.93 8.73 5.04
N ALA A 305 -28.46 7.51 4.80
CA ALA A 305 -28.67 6.40 5.72
C ALA A 305 -27.71 6.42 6.93
N GLY A 306 -26.65 7.26 6.89
CA GLY A 306 -25.63 7.28 7.93
C GLY A 306 -24.83 5.96 7.99
N LEU A 307 -24.54 5.37 6.84
CA LEU A 307 -23.86 4.07 6.73
C LEU A 307 -22.53 4.19 5.99
N ILE A 308 -21.62 3.31 6.34
CA ILE A 308 -20.35 3.11 5.62
C ILE A 308 -20.23 1.65 5.16
N THR A 309 -19.93 1.48 3.88
CA THR A 309 -19.70 0.18 3.26
C THR A 309 -18.21 -0.16 3.31
N VAL A 310 -17.86 -1.26 3.95
CA VAL A 310 -16.47 -1.68 4.15
C VAL A 310 -16.18 -2.96 3.36
N ARG A 311 -15.16 -2.91 2.51
CA ARG A 311 -14.71 -4.05 1.69
C ARG A 311 -13.53 -4.75 2.36
N GLY A 312 -13.79 -5.91 2.94
CA GLY A 312 -12.82 -6.71 3.67
C GLY A 312 -12.05 -7.72 2.81
N LYS A 313 -11.17 -8.47 3.45
CA LYS A 313 -10.42 -9.56 2.82
C LYS A 313 -11.37 -10.63 2.25
N GLY A 314 -11.09 -11.09 1.03
CA GLY A 314 -11.89 -12.11 0.33
C GLY A 314 -13.17 -11.54 -0.31
N LYS A 315 -13.13 -10.26 -0.74
CA LYS A 315 -14.25 -9.56 -1.41
C LYS A 315 -15.53 -9.45 -0.56
N ARG A 316 -15.43 -9.60 0.77
CA ARG A 316 -16.56 -9.42 1.66
C ARG A 316 -16.92 -7.95 1.79
N VAL A 317 -18.21 -7.68 1.71
CA VAL A 317 -18.81 -6.37 1.91
C VAL A 317 -19.59 -6.39 3.22
N ALA A 318 -19.42 -5.39 4.05
CA ALA A 318 -20.18 -5.19 5.27
C ALA A 318 -20.60 -3.72 5.37
N GLN A 319 -21.83 -3.48 5.77
CA GLN A 319 -22.29 -2.14 6.12
C GLN A 319 -22.21 -1.94 7.63
N MET A 320 -21.86 -0.73 8.04
CA MET A 320 -21.75 -0.33 9.43
C MET A 320 -22.35 1.05 9.61
N PRO A 321 -22.92 1.36 10.79
CA PRO A 321 -23.26 2.73 11.14
C PRO A 321 -22.04 3.65 11.03
N LEU A 322 -22.22 4.84 10.49
CA LEU A 322 -21.22 5.89 10.43
C LEU A 322 -21.47 6.87 11.59
N PRO A 323 -20.71 6.79 12.69
CA PRO A 323 -20.88 7.71 13.82
C PRO A 323 -20.75 9.17 13.38
N SER A 324 -21.54 10.06 13.95
CA SER A 324 -21.57 11.47 13.58
C SER A 324 -20.19 12.14 13.66
N GLU A 325 -19.40 11.83 14.68
CA GLU A 325 -18.02 12.31 14.84
C GLU A 325 -17.14 11.92 13.65
N VAL A 326 -17.24 10.67 13.20
CA VAL A 326 -16.47 10.14 12.07
C VAL A 326 -16.96 10.76 10.76
N GLY A 327 -18.27 10.80 10.57
CA GLY A 327 -18.91 11.41 9.39
C GLY A 327 -18.53 12.87 9.23
N SER A 328 -18.62 13.66 10.31
CA SER A 328 -18.25 15.08 10.31
C SER A 328 -16.78 15.31 9.97
N ALA A 329 -15.87 14.48 10.50
CA ALA A 329 -14.44 14.58 10.19
C ALA A 329 -14.13 14.23 8.73
N ILE A 330 -14.82 13.23 8.17
CA ILE A 330 -14.69 12.87 6.75
C ILE A 330 -15.26 14.00 5.88
N ALA A 331 -16.42 14.55 6.21
CA ALA A 331 -17.06 15.65 5.48
C ALA A 331 -16.18 16.90 5.48
N ASP A 332 -15.59 17.29 6.63
CA ASP A 332 -14.65 18.41 6.71
C ASP A 332 -13.43 18.18 5.81
N TYR A 333 -12.82 17.00 5.85
CA TYR A 333 -11.70 16.67 4.96
C TYR A 333 -12.13 16.74 3.48
N LEU A 334 -13.26 16.16 3.11
CA LEU A 334 -13.72 16.11 1.72
C LEU A 334 -14.03 17.50 1.15
N SER A 335 -14.66 18.38 1.96
CA SER A 335 -15.10 19.70 1.52
C SER A 335 -13.97 20.74 1.50
N THR A 336 -13.03 20.66 2.47
CA THR A 336 -12.07 21.76 2.69
C THR A 336 -10.62 21.39 2.38
N ALA A 337 -10.26 20.11 2.41
CA ALA A 337 -8.86 19.69 2.45
C ALA A 337 -8.46 18.62 1.41
N ARG A 338 -9.44 17.87 0.91
CA ARG A 338 -9.15 16.83 -0.09
C ARG A 338 -8.72 17.46 -1.40
N PRO A 339 -7.57 17.05 -1.98
CA PRO A 339 -7.15 17.54 -3.29
C PRO A 339 -8.22 17.24 -4.35
N ARG A 340 -8.48 18.20 -5.23
CA ARG A 340 -9.36 17.98 -6.39
C ARG A 340 -8.67 17.06 -7.38
N CYS A 341 -9.24 15.91 -7.62
CA CYS A 341 -8.72 14.89 -8.56
C CYS A 341 -9.84 13.93 -8.98
N ALA A 342 -9.66 13.26 -10.12
CA ALA A 342 -10.62 12.29 -10.62
C ALA A 342 -10.66 10.98 -9.79
N ASN A 343 -9.71 10.78 -8.89
CA ASN A 343 -9.64 9.56 -8.08
C ASN A 343 -10.78 9.49 -7.07
N ARG A 344 -11.54 8.39 -7.07
CA ARG A 344 -12.69 8.21 -6.18
C ARG A 344 -12.36 7.66 -4.80
N ARG A 345 -11.09 7.43 -4.45
CA ARG A 345 -10.69 7.06 -3.07
C ARG A 345 -11.02 8.21 -2.12
N VAL A 346 -11.53 7.89 -0.93
CA VAL A 346 -11.79 8.91 0.11
C VAL A 346 -10.49 9.61 0.46
N PHE A 347 -9.46 8.86 0.82
CA PHE A 347 -8.19 9.40 1.26
C PHE A 347 -7.15 9.45 0.15
N ILE A 348 -6.67 10.64 -0.14
CA ILE A 348 -5.70 10.94 -1.20
C ILE A 348 -4.34 11.29 -0.59
N ARG A 349 -3.28 10.98 -1.33
CA ARG A 349 -1.92 11.39 -0.98
C ARG A 349 -1.80 12.91 -1.00
N ALA A 350 -1.03 13.49 -0.06
CA ALA A 350 -0.78 14.92 -0.03
C ALA A 350 0.23 15.41 -1.08
N LYS A 351 0.94 14.48 -1.73
CA LYS A 351 1.93 14.78 -2.78
C LYS A 351 1.61 13.99 -4.03
N ALA A 352 1.81 14.61 -5.17
CA ALA A 352 1.61 13.99 -6.48
C ALA A 352 2.41 12.66 -6.64
N PRO A 353 1.86 11.72 -7.41
CA PRO A 353 0.56 11.79 -8.06
C PRO A 353 -0.60 11.78 -7.04
N LEU A 354 -1.64 12.60 -7.28
CA LEU A 354 -2.79 12.74 -6.38
C LEU A 354 -3.73 11.53 -6.52
N THR A 355 -3.24 10.41 -6.04
CA THR A 355 -3.96 9.13 -6.03
C THR A 355 -4.22 8.67 -4.60
N GLY A 356 -5.05 7.64 -4.44
CA GLY A 356 -5.20 6.96 -3.15
C GLY A 356 -3.88 6.36 -2.66
N PHE A 357 -3.85 5.94 -1.42
CA PHE A 357 -2.69 5.21 -0.88
C PHE A 357 -2.50 3.89 -1.63
N ALA A 358 -1.27 3.56 -1.97
CA ALA A 358 -0.95 2.35 -2.73
C ALA A 358 -1.21 1.05 -1.93
N ASN A 359 -1.00 1.09 -0.60
CA ASN A 359 -1.13 -0.08 0.25
C ASN A 359 -1.29 0.31 1.74
N SER A 360 -1.52 -0.68 2.58
CA SER A 360 -1.71 -0.51 4.03
C SER A 360 -0.46 -0.01 4.78
N VAL A 361 0.74 -0.12 4.21
CA VAL A 361 1.98 0.36 4.85
C VAL A 361 1.93 1.87 5.03
N ALA A 362 1.33 2.60 4.07
CA ALA A 362 1.17 4.04 4.18
C ALA A 362 0.33 4.45 5.40
N ILE A 363 -0.73 3.70 5.71
CA ILE A 363 -1.56 3.91 6.90
C ILE A 363 -0.77 3.58 8.18
N CYS A 364 -0.03 2.48 8.18
CA CYS A 364 0.82 2.14 9.34
C CYS A 364 1.85 3.23 9.61
N SER A 365 2.53 3.73 8.57
CA SER A 365 3.49 4.85 8.71
C SER A 365 2.81 6.16 9.16
N LEU A 366 1.55 6.38 8.80
CA LEU A 366 0.78 7.52 9.28
C LEU A 366 0.50 7.38 10.78
N VAL A 367 0.07 6.22 11.22
CA VAL A 367 -0.15 5.91 12.64
C VAL A 367 1.13 6.07 13.45
N ASP A 368 2.26 5.54 12.96
CA ASP A 368 3.55 5.67 13.65
C ASP A 368 3.96 7.16 13.84
N ARG A 369 3.72 7.99 12.83
CA ARG A 369 3.95 9.45 12.93
C ARG A 369 2.97 10.14 13.90
N ALA A 370 1.71 9.68 13.94
CA ALA A 370 0.71 10.23 14.86
C ALA A 370 1.06 9.91 16.32
N LEU A 371 1.49 8.68 16.61
CA LEU A 371 2.00 8.27 17.92
C LEU A 371 3.18 9.13 18.36
N ALA A 372 4.18 9.28 17.46
CA ALA A 372 5.36 10.09 17.74
C ALA A 372 5.03 11.56 17.99
N ARG A 373 4.13 12.14 17.20
CA ARG A 373 3.67 13.54 17.35
C ARG A 373 2.94 13.77 18.66
N ALA A 374 2.16 12.78 19.11
CA ALA A 374 1.45 12.82 20.37
C ALA A 374 2.33 12.48 21.60
N GLY A 375 3.59 12.11 21.41
CA GLY A 375 4.45 11.66 22.50
C GLY A 375 3.98 10.35 23.15
N VAL A 376 3.19 9.54 22.44
CA VAL A 376 2.65 8.28 22.95
C VAL A 376 3.61 7.14 22.61
N GLU A 377 4.27 6.59 23.62
CA GLU A 377 5.08 5.40 23.45
C GLU A 377 4.20 4.15 23.32
N SER A 378 4.44 3.37 22.28
CA SER A 378 3.79 2.10 22.05
C SER A 378 4.79 1.09 21.49
N GLU A 379 4.85 -0.07 22.16
CA GLU A 379 5.64 -1.20 21.63
C GLU A 379 5.04 -1.78 20.33
N TYR A 380 3.78 -1.50 20.04
CA TYR A 380 3.10 -1.87 18.81
C TYR A 380 3.02 -0.67 17.88
N ARG A 381 3.62 -0.83 16.72
CA ARG A 381 3.51 0.14 15.63
C ARG A 381 2.46 -0.32 14.62
N GLY A 382 1.84 0.68 13.95
CA GLY A 382 0.86 0.44 12.89
C GLY A 382 -0.59 0.38 13.36
N SER A 383 -1.49 0.33 12.40
CA SER A 383 -2.94 0.54 12.55
C SER A 383 -3.68 -0.48 13.42
N HIS A 384 -3.12 -1.68 13.59
CA HIS A 384 -3.78 -2.72 14.38
C HIS A 384 -3.90 -2.39 15.86
N VAL A 385 -3.06 -1.48 16.40
CA VAL A 385 -3.15 -1.06 17.79
C VAL A 385 -4.52 -0.42 18.09
N PHE A 386 -5.04 0.43 17.21
CA PHE A 386 -6.36 1.04 17.38
C PHE A 386 -7.49 0.01 17.42
N ARG A 387 -7.41 -1.00 16.56
CA ARG A 387 -8.40 -2.09 16.54
C ARG A 387 -8.36 -2.93 17.82
N HIS A 388 -7.18 -3.22 18.34
CA HIS A 388 -7.02 -3.90 19.62
C HIS A 388 -7.52 -3.03 20.77
N SER A 389 -7.24 -1.72 20.73
CA SER A 389 -7.72 -0.77 21.73
C SER A 389 -9.24 -0.70 21.75
N LEU A 390 -9.89 -0.57 20.59
CA LEU A 390 -11.35 -0.56 20.50
C LEU A 390 -11.95 -1.82 21.12
N ALA A 391 -11.45 -3.01 20.75
CA ALA A 391 -11.95 -4.27 21.30
C ALA A 391 -11.76 -4.37 22.82
N THR A 392 -10.61 -3.93 23.33
CA THR A 392 -10.33 -3.95 24.77
C THR A 392 -11.20 -2.95 25.52
N LEU A 393 -11.38 -1.73 24.99
CA LEU A 393 -12.26 -0.73 25.59
C LEU A 393 -13.73 -1.20 25.61
N MET A 394 -14.21 -1.80 24.52
CA MET A 394 -15.57 -2.39 24.49
C MET A 394 -15.73 -3.46 25.57
N LEU A 395 -14.76 -4.35 25.71
CA LEU A 395 -14.79 -5.39 26.72
C LEU A 395 -14.80 -4.80 28.15
N GLN A 396 -13.98 -3.79 28.41
CA GLN A 396 -13.95 -3.06 29.69
C GLN A 396 -15.29 -2.36 30.01
N HIS A 397 -16.07 -2.00 28.98
CA HIS A 397 -17.41 -1.42 29.12
C HIS A 397 -18.52 -2.49 29.10
N GLY A 398 -18.20 -3.76 29.22
CA GLY A 398 -19.16 -4.86 29.38
C GLY A 398 -19.65 -5.49 28.06
N ALA A 399 -19.09 -5.11 26.91
CA ALA A 399 -19.44 -5.79 25.66
C ALA A 399 -18.95 -7.24 25.65
N SER A 400 -19.78 -8.14 25.15
CA SER A 400 -19.44 -9.54 25.02
C SER A 400 -18.46 -9.80 23.85
N LEU A 401 -17.73 -10.92 23.91
CA LEU A 401 -16.82 -11.31 22.81
C LEU A 401 -17.53 -11.48 21.46
N PRO A 402 -18.76 -12.03 21.36
CA PRO A 402 -19.53 -12.04 20.12
C PRO A 402 -19.77 -10.63 19.56
N GLU A 403 -20.28 -9.69 20.35
CA GLU A 403 -20.54 -8.30 19.90
C GLU A 403 -19.26 -7.61 19.40
N ILE A 404 -18.13 -7.81 20.10
CA ILE A 404 -16.82 -7.34 19.64
C ILE A 404 -16.44 -8.01 18.31
N GLY A 405 -16.70 -9.31 18.19
CA GLY A 405 -16.45 -10.06 16.96
C GLY A 405 -17.24 -9.52 15.78
N ASP A 406 -18.52 -9.20 15.96
CA ASP A 406 -19.42 -8.67 14.97
C ASP A 406 -19.00 -7.25 14.53
N LEU A 407 -18.78 -6.34 15.48
CA LEU A 407 -18.29 -4.99 15.17
C LEU A 407 -16.98 -5.03 14.37
N LEU A 408 -16.05 -5.87 14.83
CA LEU A 408 -14.76 -6.03 14.18
C LEU A 408 -14.81 -6.90 12.91
N ARG A 409 -15.95 -7.48 12.59
CA ARG A 409 -16.15 -8.35 11.42
C ARG A 409 -15.14 -9.50 11.39
N HIS A 410 -15.00 -10.20 12.52
CA HIS A 410 -14.14 -11.37 12.64
C HIS A 410 -14.78 -12.56 11.94
N ARG A 411 -13.99 -13.26 11.10
CA ARG A 411 -14.47 -14.47 10.39
C ARG A 411 -14.62 -15.66 11.32
N ARG A 412 -13.77 -15.74 12.35
CA ARG A 412 -13.68 -16.86 13.27
C ARG A 412 -13.76 -16.33 14.71
N PRO A 413 -14.57 -16.94 15.56
CA PRO A 413 -14.64 -16.57 16.98
C PRO A 413 -13.28 -16.60 17.68
N ASP A 414 -12.40 -17.54 17.29
CA ASP A 414 -11.04 -17.64 17.83
C ASP A 414 -10.22 -16.35 17.66
N THR A 415 -10.53 -15.54 16.64
CA THR A 415 -9.84 -14.26 16.45
C THR A 415 -10.21 -13.26 17.55
N THR A 416 -11.40 -13.37 18.13
CA THR A 416 -11.88 -12.51 19.21
C THR A 416 -11.44 -13.03 20.59
N ARG A 417 -11.22 -14.33 20.73
CA ARG A 417 -10.77 -14.97 22.00
C ARG A 417 -9.48 -14.37 22.56
N ILE A 418 -8.64 -13.75 21.74
CA ILE A 418 -7.42 -13.10 22.22
C ILE A 418 -7.73 -12.01 23.27
N TYR A 419 -8.91 -11.38 23.21
CA TYR A 419 -9.32 -10.33 24.13
C TYR A 419 -9.80 -10.86 25.49
N ALA A 420 -10.20 -12.13 25.59
CA ALA A 420 -10.52 -12.74 26.88
C ALA A 420 -9.37 -12.64 27.90
N LYS A 421 -8.13 -12.51 27.44
CA LYS A 421 -6.94 -12.35 28.29
C LYS A 421 -6.82 -10.99 28.97
N VAL A 422 -7.52 -9.99 28.49
CA VAL A 422 -7.55 -8.65 29.08
C VAL A 422 -8.82 -8.38 29.85
N ASP A 423 -9.72 -9.35 29.92
CA ASP A 423 -10.92 -9.33 30.74
C ASP A 423 -10.57 -9.73 32.21
N LEU A 424 -9.98 -8.79 32.90
CA LEU A 424 -9.56 -9.03 34.29
C LEU A 424 -10.74 -9.28 35.25
N VAL A 425 -11.93 -8.76 34.91
CA VAL A 425 -13.14 -8.97 35.75
C VAL A 425 -13.60 -10.42 35.63
N ALA A 426 -13.79 -10.89 34.37
CA ALA A 426 -14.16 -12.27 34.12
C ALA A 426 -13.07 -13.26 34.60
N LEU A 427 -11.79 -12.93 34.43
CA LEU A 427 -10.69 -13.79 34.87
C LEU A 427 -10.64 -13.89 36.41
N ARG A 428 -10.91 -12.80 37.13
CA ARG A 428 -10.95 -12.82 38.58
C ARG A 428 -12.11 -13.66 39.14
N SER A 429 -13.27 -13.68 38.47
CA SER A 429 -14.44 -14.46 38.91
C SER A 429 -14.21 -15.98 38.84
N ILE A 430 -13.30 -16.43 37.95
CA ILE A 430 -12.97 -17.86 37.78
C ILE A 430 -11.62 -18.22 38.41
N ALA A 431 -10.88 -17.24 38.94
CA ALA A 431 -9.59 -17.49 39.58
C ALA A 431 -9.81 -18.25 40.91
N LEU A 432 -9.09 -19.35 41.08
CA LEU A 432 -9.02 -20.04 42.35
C LEU A 432 -8.31 -19.15 43.37
N PRO A 433 -8.71 -19.23 44.67
CA PRO A 433 -7.98 -18.54 45.72
C PRO A 433 -6.53 -19.00 45.76
N TRP A 434 -5.63 -18.06 46.05
CA TRP A 434 -4.20 -18.38 46.13
C TRP A 434 -3.95 -19.41 47.23
N PRO A 435 -3.20 -20.51 46.95
CA PRO A 435 -2.85 -21.46 47.99
C PRO A 435 -2.06 -20.77 49.11
N GLY A 436 -2.61 -20.70 50.33
CA GLY A 436 -1.99 -20.01 51.45
C GLY A 436 -2.49 -18.59 51.74
N GLY A 437 -3.42 -18.06 50.96
CA GLY A 437 -4.15 -16.85 51.34
C GLY A 437 -5.17 -17.16 52.44
N SER A 438 -5.02 -16.53 53.60
CA SER A 438 -6.06 -16.57 54.67
C SER A 438 -7.39 -16.07 54.10
N ARG A 439 -8.46 -16.80 54.40
CA ARG A 439 -9.86 -16.39 54.16
C ARG A 439 -10.19 -15.10 54.88
#